data_d9a6fcdd4b005c5d0fe4972655c1c0c0
#
_entry.id   d9a6fcdd4b005c5d0fe4972655c1c0c0
#
_cell.length_a   1.000
_cell.length_b   1.000
_cell.length_c   1.000
_cell.angle_alpha   90.00
_cell.angle_beta   90.00
_cell.angle_gamma   90.00
#
_symmetry.space_group_name_H-M   'P 1'
#
loop_
_entity.id
_entity.type
_entity.pdbx_description
1 polymer ?
#
loop_
_entity_poly.entity_id
_entity_poly.type
_entity_poly.pdbx_seq_one_letter_code
_entity_poly.pdbx_strand_id
1 'polypeptide(L)'
;QRQMCIRDSIMTDADVDGAHISTLLLTFIYRFMPELIKQGYVYLAQPPLYKIEKNKKVWYAYSDEELNSILMDIGRDNSNKIQRYKGLGEMDAEQLWETTMDPEKRILLRVTMDESATSEIDLTFTTLMGDKVEPRREFIEENARFVENLDI
;
A
#
# COMPACT_ATOMS: atom_id res chain seq x y z
N GLN A 1 -25.91 15.30 16.27
CA GLN A 1 -25.06 14.17 15.80
C GLN A 1 -24.21 14.68 14.66
N ARG A 2 -22.91 14.89 14.91
CA ARG A 2 -21.94 15.04 13.82
C ARG A 2 -21.86 13.69 13.11
N GLN A 3 -22.43 13.58 11.93
CA GLN A 3 -22.04 12.55 10.99
C GLN A 3 -20.55 12.79 10.68
N MET A 4 -19.66 12.04 11.35
CA MET A 4 -18.32 11.89 10.84
C MET A 4 -18.45 11.19 9.50
N CYS A 5 -18.07 11.86 8.42
CA CYS A 5 -17.84 11.22 7.14
C CYS A 5 -16.64 10.30 7.31
N ILE A 6 -16.92 9.04 7.60
CA ILE A 6 -15.90 8.06 7.88
C ILE A 6 -15.49 7.43 6.56
N ARG A 7 -14.42 7.93 6.00
CA ARG A 7 -13.58 7.22 5.06
C ARG A 7 -12.19 7.18 5.68
N ASP A 8 -11.91 6.06 6.33
CA ASP A 8 -10.62 5.88 6.98
C ASP A 8 -9.60 5.42 5.94
N SER A 9 -8.52 6.18 5.80
CA SER A 9 -7.43 5.82 4.90
C SER A 9 -6.20 5.47 5.72
N ILE A 10 -5.72 4.24 5.55
CA ILE A 10 -4.46 3.78 6.12
C ILE A 10 -3.36 4.24 5.17
N MET A 11 -2.37 4.94 5.69
CA MET A 11 -1.21 5.43 4.95
C MET A 11 0.05 5.06 5.72
N THR A 12 0.89 4.27 5.08
CA THR A 12 2.15 3.75 5.64
C THR A 12 3.27 3.90 4.63
N ASP A 13 4.50 3.76 5.10
CA ASP A 13 5.67 3.75 4.25
C ASP A 13 5.63 2.60 3.22
N ALA A 14 6.29 2.79 2.08
CA ALA A 14 6.33 1.82 1.00
C ALA A 14 7.45 0.78 1.19
N ASP A 15 7.61 0.28 2.41
CA ASP A 15 8.57 -0.73 2.82
C ASP A 15 7.90 -1.91 3.54
N VAL A 16 8.67 -2.90 3.95
CA VAL A 16 8.16 -4.11 4.64
C VAL A 16 7.55 -3.78 6.00
N ASP A 17 8.10 -2.81 6.71
CA ASP A 17 7.58 -2.38 8.02
C ASP A 17 6.24 -1.66 7.86
N GLY A 18 6.12 -0.78 6.86
CA GLY A 18 4.85 -0.13 6.51
C GLY A 18 3.77 -1.13 6.09
N ALA A 19 4.12 -2.13 5.29
CA ALA A 19 3.21 -3.21 4.93
C ALA A 19 2.75 -4.01 6.16
N HIS A 20 3.63 -4.29 7.11
CA HIS A 20 3.29 -4.95 8.37
C HIS A 20 2.36 -4.09 9.24
N ILE A 21 2.64 -2.80 9.36
CA ILE A 21 1.77 -1.86 10.10
C ILE A 21 0.37 -1.81 9.48
N SER A 22 0.26 -1.70 8.16
CA SER A 22 -1.03 -1.75 7.45
C SER A 22 -1.78 -3.05 7.74
N THR A 23 -1.08 -4.20 7.73
CA THR A 23 -1.67 -5.50 8.01
C THR A 23 -2.16 -5.61 9.45
N LEU A 24 -1.42 -5.06 10.43
CA LEU A 24 -1.86 -4.99 11.83
C LEU A 24 -3.13 -4.15 11.99
N LEU A 25 -3.19 -2.99 11.35
CA LEU A 25 -4.37 -2.12 11.37
C LEU A 25 -5.58 -2.79 10.70
N LEU A 26 -5.38 -3.44 9.55
CA LEU A 26 -6.43 -4.20 8.89
C LEU A 26 -6.92 -5.37 9.75
N THR A 27 -6.00 -6.08 10.43
CA THR A 27 -6.35 -7.15 11.37
C THR A 27 -7.21 -6.62 12.51
N PHE A 28 -6.84 -5.48 13.09
CA PHE A 28 -7.61 -4.82 14.13
C PHE A 28 -9.01 -4.43 13.65
N ILE A 29 -9.12 -3.79 12.49
CA ILE A 29 -10.40 -3.39 11.90
C ILE A 29 -11.26 -4.62 11.59
N TYR A 30 -10.66 -5.65 10.99
CA TYR A 30 -11.36 -6.90 10.68
C TYR A 30 -11.93 -7.58 11.93
N ARG A 31 -11.15 -7.66 13.02
CA ARG A 31 -11.55 -8.34 14.26
C ARG A 31 -12.57 -7.56 15.08
N PHE A 32 -12.44 -6.24 15.15
CA PHE A 32 -13.22 -5.42 16.08
C PHE A 32 -14.24 -4.50 15.41
N MET A 33 -14.05 -4.18 14.12
CA MET A 33 -14.92 -3.24 13.40
C MET A 33 -15.20 -3.72 11.95
N PRO A 34 -15.60 -4.99 11.71
CA PRO A 34 -15.75 -5.54 10.35
C PRO A 34 -16.78 -4.78 9.51
N GLU A 35 -17.75 -4.13 10.15
CA GLU A 35 -18.76 -3.32 9.46
C GLU A 35 -18.14 -2.14 8.67
N LEU A 36 -16.99 -1.59 9.11
CA LEU A 36 -16.31 -0.54 8.37
C LEU A 36 -15.81 -1.04 7.01
N ILE A 37 -15.34 -2.29 6.94
CA ILE A 37 -14.90 -2.91 5.68
C ILE A 37 -16.12 -3.24 4.82
N LYS A 38 -17.14 -3.87 5.38
CA LYS A 38 -18.37 -4.26 4.65
C LYS A 38 -19.06 -3.06 4.02
N GLN A 39 -19.13 -1.95 4.73
CA GLN A 39 -19.71 -0.71 4.24
C GLN A 39 -18.77 0.09 3.31
N GLY A 40 -17.52 -0.36 3.16
CA GLY A 40 -16.54 0.22 2.24
C GLY A 40 -15.98 1.56 2.69
N TYR A 41 -15.78 1.71 3.98
CA TYR A 41 -15.20 2.92 4.57
C TYR A 41 -13.69 2.86 4.75
N VAL A 42 -13.06 1.69 4.53
CA VAL A 42 -11.63 1.49 4.74
C VAL A 42 -10.88 1.50 3.41
N TYR A 43 -9.82 2.31 3.35
CA TYR A 43 -8.99 2.48 2.17
C TYR A 43 -7.50 2.39 2.54
N LEU A 44 -6.68 1.95 1.58
CA LEU A 44 -5.23 2.05 1.63
C LEU A 44 -4.80 3.17 0.67
N ALA A 45 -4.13 4.18 1.20
CA ALA A 45 -3.54 5.22 0.39
C ALA A 45 -2.27 4.69 -0.30
N GLN A 46 -2.10 5.06 -1.56
CA GLN A 46 -0.95 4.64 -2.37
C GLN A 46 -0.04 5.85 -2.61
N PRO A 47 1.05 6.03 -1.84
CA PRO A 47 2.06 7.01 -2.19
C PRO A 47 2.85 6.53 -3.42
N PRO A 48 3.47 7.45 -4.19
CA PRO A 48 4.33 7.06 -5.29
C PRO A 48 5.59 6.37 -4.79
N LEU A 49 6.09 5.40 -5.57
CA LEU A 49 7.35 4.71 -5.30
C LEU A 49 8.55 5.48 -5.87
N TYR A 50 8.34 6.21 -6.96
CA TYR A 50 9.40 6.92 -7.67
C TYR A 50 9.03 8.35 -8.01
N LYS A 51 10.02 9.23 -7.90
CA LYS A 51 10.02 10.57 -8.47
C LYS A 51 11.04 10.62 -9.59
N ILE A 52 10.64 11.09 -10.76
CA ILE A 52 11.49 11.27 -11.91
C ILE A 52 11.55 12.77 -12.23
N GLU A 53 12.74 13.33 -12.31
CA GLU A 53 12.93 14.73 -12.66
C GLU A 53 13.79 14.83 -13.94
N LYS A 54 13.27 15.56 -14.93
CA LYS A 54 13.98 15.90 -16.17
C LYS A 54 13.59 17.29 -16.66
N ASN A 55 14.57 18.15 -16.94
CA ASN A 55 14.34 19.50 -17.47
C ASN A 55 13.34 20.33 -16.64
N LYS A 56 13.42 20.26 -15.31
CA LYS A 56 12.53 20.92 -14.35
C LYS A 56 11.06 20.42 -14.37
N LYS A 57 10.78 19.34 -15.09
CA LYS A 57 9.50 18.64 -15.02
C LYS A 57 9.64 17.45 -14.08
N VAL A 58 8.59 17.18 -13.35
CA VAL A 58 8.52 16.09 -12.38
C VAL A 58 7.40 15.13 -12.78
N TRP A 59 7.68 13.84 -12.69
CA TRP A 59 6.72 12.76 -12.83
C TRP A 59 6.81 11.86 -11.62
N TYR A 60 5.71 11.21 -11.30
CA TYR A 60 5.62 10.22 -10.24
C TYR A 60 5.21 8.89 -10.83
N ALA A 61 5.78 7.80 -10.33
CA ALA A 61 5.42 6.44 -10.70
C ALA A 61 5.07 5.62 -9.46
N TYR A 62 4.02 4.83 -9.58
CA TYR A 62 3.46 4.02 -8.50
C TYR A 62 3.80 2.53 -8.66
N SER A 63 4.47 2.16 -9.75
CA SER A 63 5.01 0.81 -9.99
C SER A 63 6.27 0.87 -10.86
N ASP A 64 6.99 -0.26 -10.94
CA ASP A 64 8.16 -0.40 -11.81
C ASP A 64 7.77 -0.35 -13.30
N GLU A 65 6.59 -0.86 -13.65
CA GLU A 65 6.05 -0.81 -15.01
C GLU A 65 5.77 0.64 -15.41
N GLU A 66 5.15 1.41 -14.52
CA GLU A 66 4.86 2.83 -14.77
C GLU A 66 6.15 3.65 -14.88
N LEU A 67 7.14 3.38 -14.01
CA LEU A 67 8.48 3.98 -14.13
C LEU A 67 9.09 3.72 -15.51
N ASN A 68 9.06 2.47 -15.97
CA ASN A 68 9.59 2.10 -17.27
C ASN A 68 8.84 2.78 -18.42
N SER A 69 7.51 2.88 -18.33
CA SER A 69 6.68 3.57 -19.32
C SER A 69 7.06 5.07 -19.42
N ILE A 70 7.15 5.74 -18.27
CA ILE A 70 7.56 7.16 -18.23
C ILE A 70 8.96 7.33 -18.83
N LEU A 71 9.92 6.46 -18.49
CA LEU A 71 11.28 6.53 -19.03
C LEU A 71 11.35 6.25 -20.54
N MET A 72 10.45 5.47 -21.10
CA MET A 72 10.33 5.29 -22.55
C MET A 72 9.84 6.56 -23.23
N ASP A 73 8.85 7.24 -22.64
CA ASP A 73 8.26 8.45 -23.20
C ASP A 73 9.22 9.65 -23.17
N ILE A 74 9.92 9.85 -22.04
CA ILE A 74 10.84 10.99 -21.87
C ILE A 74 12.27 10.72 -22.40
N GLY A 75 12.55 9.46 -22.77
CA GLY A 75 13.88 8.98 -23.20
C GLY A 75 14.77 8.63 -22.00
N ARG A 76 15.42 7.47 -22.07
CA ARG A 76 16.39 7.01 -21.08
C ARG A 76 17.74 7.68 -21.35
N ASP A 77 18.07 8.69 -20.60
CA ASP A 77 19.38 9.35 -20.65
C ASP A 77 19.89 9.71 -19.25
N ASN A 78 21.15 10.12 -19.16
CA ASN A 78 21.81 10.49 -17.90
C ASN A 78 21.26 11.79 -17.27
N SER A 79 20.35 12.51 -17.94
CA SER A 79 19.72 13.72 -17.41
C SER A 79 18.51 13.39 -16.52
N ASN A 80 18.05 12.14 -16.52
CA ASN A 80 16.95 11.71 -15.68
C ASN A 80 17.46 11.53 -14.24
N LYS A 81 16.92 12.31 -13.31
CA LYS A 81 17.11 12.08 -11.88
C LYS A 81 15.96 11.23 -11.37
N ILE A 82 16.25 10.00 -10.95
CA ILE A 82 15.28 9.08 -10.40
C ILE A 82 15.55 8.95 -8.92
N GLN A 83 14.55 9.26 -8.10
CA GLN A 83 14.55 9.04 -6.66
C GLN A 83 13.52 7.96 -6.34
N ARG A 84 13.93 6.91 -5.63
CA ARG A 84 13.01 5.92 -5.03
C ARG A 84 12.68 6.38 -3.63
N TYR A 85 11.39 6.51 -3.33
CA TYR A 85 10.91 6.76 -1.99
C TYR A 85 10.87 5.47 -1.18
N LYS A 86 11.46 5.48 0.01
CA LYS A 86 11.39 4.38 0.98
C LYS A 86 10.37 4.66 2.06
N GLY A 87 10.13 5.93 2.36
CA GLY A 87 9.18 6.33 3.38
C GLY A 87 8.53 7.68 3.08
N LEU A 88 7.38 7.92 3.70
CA LEU A 88 6.62 9.17 3.56
C LEU A 88 7.41 10.39 4.08
N GLY A 89 8.32 10.18 5.03
CA GLY A 89 9.19 11.22 5.56
C GLY A 89 10.24 11.77 4.59
N GLU A 90 10.43 11.11 3.43
CA GLU A 90 11.31 11.62 2.36
C GLU A 90 10.61 12.63 1.44
N MET A 91 9.29 12.78 1.58
CA MET A 91 8.49 13.74 0.84
C MET A 91 8.35 15.02 1.65
N ASP A 92 8.46 16.17 0.97
CA ASP A 92 7.99 17.42 1.58
C ASP A 92 6.44 17.46 1.60
N ALA A 93 5.89 18.40 2.36
CA ALA A 93 4.44 18.50 2.57
C ALA A 93 3.66 18.73 1.26
N GLU A 94 4.24 19.46 0.30
CA GLU A 94 3.63 19.74 -0.99
C GLU A 94 3.58 18.48 -1.87
N GLN A 95 4.67 17.74 -1.92
CA GLN A 95 4.74 16.45 -2.64
C GLN A 95 3.75 15.43 -2.07
N LEU A 96 3.70 15.30 -0.75
CA LEU A 96 2.76 14.39 -0.09
C LEU A 96 1.31 14.79 -0.38
N TRP A 97 1.01 16.08 -0.35
CA TRP A 97 -0.31 16.58 -0.70
C TRP A 97 -0.67 16.22 -2.15
N GLU A 98 0.17 16.63 -3.11
CA GLU A 98 -0.11 16.47 -4.54
C GLU A 98 -0.27 15.02 -4.98
N THR A 99 0.47 14.09 -4.36
CA THR A 99 0.53 12.69 -4.80
C THR A 99 -0.41 11.76 -4.03
N THR A 100 -0.65 12.06 -2.75
CA THR A 100 -1.27 11.07 -1.84
C THR A 100 -2.51 11.60 -1.12
N MET A 101 -2.62 12.90 -0.90
CA MET A 101 -3.71 13.46 -0.10
C MET A 101 -4.76 14.21 -0.92
N ASP A 102 -4.37 14.85 -2.03
CA ASP A 102 -5.27 15.62 -2.89
C ASP A 102 -6.41 14.71 -3.40
N PRO A 103 -7.68 15.01 -3.07
CA PRO A 103 -8.82 14.19 -3.49
C PRO A 103 -8.95 14.00 -5.01
N GLU A 104 -8.40 14.92 -5.81
CA GLU A 104 -8.46 14.85 -7.27
C GLU A 104 -7.38 13.97 -7.88
N LYS A 105 -6.27 13.74 -7.18
CA LYS A 105 -5.09 13.05 -7.72
C LYS A 105 -4.74 11.76 -6.98
N ARG A 106 -5.11 11.67 -5.70
CA ARG A 106 -4.74 10.53 -4.84
C ARG A 106 -5.28 9.21 -5.37
N ILE A 107 -4.49 8.16 -5.17
CA ILE A 107 -4.90 6.79 -5.43
C ILE A 107 -5.26 6.14 -4.08
N LEU A 108 -6.51 5.68 -3.96
CA LEU A 108 -7.00 4.95 -2.81
C LEU A 108 -7.46 3.57 -3.24
N LEU A 109 -6.91 2.53 -2.64
CA LEU A 109 -7.38 1.16 -2.79
C LEU A 109 -8.45 0.89 -1.73
N ARG A 110 -9.67 0.63 -2.16
CA ARG A 110 -10.75 0.26 -1.26
C ARG A 110 -10.55 -1.16 -0.75
N VAL A 111 -10.56 -1.33 0.56
CA VAL A 111 -10.56 -2.65 1.17
C VAL A 111 -11.97 -3.25 1.05
N THR A 112 -12.04 -4.43 0.45
CA THR A 112 -13.30 -5.17 0.28
C THR A 112 -13.18 -6.55 0.91
N MET A 113 -14.31 -7.10 1.32
CA MET A 113 -14.42 -8.43 1.86
C MET A 113 -15.57 -9.16 1.16
N ASP A 114 -15.28 -10.32 0.60
CA ASP A 114 -16.32 -11.18 0.05
C ASP A 114 -17.02 -11.94 1.19
N GLU A 115 -18.30 -11.67 1.36
CA GLU A 115 -19.09 -12.31 2.41
C GLU A 115 -19.21 -13.83 2.22
N SER A 116 -19.12 -14.31 0.99
CA SER A 116 -19.14 -15.75 0.67
C SER A 116 -17.84 -16.45 1.10
N ALA A 117 -16.74 -15.72 1.18
CA ALA A 117 -15.41 -16.21 1.57
C ALA A 117 -15.04 -15.92 3.03
N THR A 118 -15.99 -15.58 3.89
CA THR A 118 -15.73 -15.16 5.28
C THR A 118 -14.88 -16.18 6.05
N SER A 119 -15.15 -17.48 5.89
CA SER A 119 -14.38 -18.55 6.57
C SER A 119 -12.93 -18.61 6.11
N GLU A 120 -12.66 -18.39 4.82
CA GLU A 120 -11.33 -18.38 4.25
C GLU A 120 -10.55 -17.13 4.70
N ILE A 121 -11.22 -15.99 4.71
CA ILE A 121 -10.66 -14.73 5.22
C ILE A 121 -10.29 -14.88 6.70
N ASP A 122 -11.18 -15.44 7.53
CA ASP A 122 -10.91 -15.65 8.95
C ASP A 122 -9.74 -16.63 9.18
N LEU A 123 -9.66 -17.70 8.40
CA LEU A 123 -8.55 -18.63 8.42
C LEU A 123 -7.23 -17.92 8.07
N THR A 124 -7.23 -17.09 7.02
CA THR A 124 -6.06 -16.32 6.59
C THR A 124 -5.56 -15.40 7.71
N PHE A 125 -6.45 -14.61 8.32
CA PHE A 125 -6.06 -13.76 9.45
C PHE A 125 -5.59 -14.57 10.66
N THR A 126 -6.20 -15.72 10.93
CA THR A 126 -5.80 -16.59 12.05
C THR A 126 -4.43 -17.23 11.81
N THR A 127 -4.16 -17.65 10.60
CA THR A 127 -2.87 -18.26 10.21
C THR A 127 -1.74 -17.23 10.23
N LEU A 128 -1.94 -16.07 9.60
CA LEU A 128 -0.88 -15.09 9.40
C LEU A 128 -0.69 -14.15 10.58
N MET A 129 -1.76 -13.79 11.28
CA MET A 129 -1.77 -12.77 12.33
C MET A 129 -2.19 -13.30 13.70
N GLY A 130 -2.44 -14.62 13.82
CA GLY A 130 -2.77 -15.26 15.10
C GLY A 130 -1.54 -15.43 16.00
N ASP A 131 -1.77 -15.89 17.21
CA ASP A 131 -0.77 -16.14 18.25
C ASP A 131 0.06 -17.42 18.03
N LYS A 132 -0.47 -18.36 17.23
CA LYS A 132 0.21 -19.62 16.91
C LYS A 132 1.27 -19.44 15.82
N VAL A 133 2.50 -19.86 16.12
CA VAL A 133 3.64 -19.70 15.20
C VAL A 133 3.66 -20.77 14.11
N GLU A 134 3.35 -22.04 14.47
CA GLU A 134 3.44 -23.18 13.57
C GLU A 134 2.66 -22.99 12.26
N PRO A 135 1.35 -22.64 12.25
CA PRO A 135 0.61 -22.48 11.00
C PRO A 135 1.20 -21.39 10.10
N ARG A 136 1.73 -20.33 10.70
CA ARG A 136 2.40 -19.25 9.95
C ARG A 136 3.71 -19.71 9.33
N ARG A 137 4.52 -20.48 10.07
CA ARG A 137 5.76 -21.05 9.56
C ARG A 137 5.51 -21.99 8.40
N GLU A 138 4.55 -22.91 8.53
CA GLU A 138 4.14 -23.83 7.47
C GLU A 138 3.71 -23.06 6.22
N PHE A 139 2.86 -22.03 6.39
CA PHE A 139 2.45 -21.17 5.28
C PHE A 139 3.64 -20.49 4.57
N ILE A 140 4.60 -19.96 5.32
CA ILE A 140 5.80 -19.34 4.77
C ILE A 140 6.66 -20.36 4.02
N GLU A 141 6.90 -21.54 4.59
CA GLU A 141 7.70 -22.61 3.96
C GLU A 141 7.06 -23.10 2.66
N GLU A 142 5.74 -23.29 2.64
CA GLU A 142 5.00 -23.73 1.44
C GLU A 142 5.02 -22.69 0.33
N ASN A 143 4.96 -21.40 0.67
CA ASN A 143 4.85 -20.30 -0.28
C ASN A 143 6.18 -19.62 -0.59
N ALA A 144 7.29 -19.97 0.07
CA ALA A 144 8.60 -19.34 -0.12
C ALA A 144 9.08 -19.34 -1.59
N ARG A 145 8.74 -20.37 -2.36
CA ARG A 145 9.10 -20.50 -3.79
C ARG A 145 8.41 -19.47 -4.71
N PHE A 146 7.36 -18.81 -4.24
CA PHE A 146 6.60 -17.81 -5.00
C PHE A 146 7.02 -16.38 -4.69
N VAL A 147 7.96 -16.20 -3.77
CA VAL A 147 8.47 -14.87 -3.41
C VAL A 147 9.43 -14.39 -4.49
N GLU A 148 9.05 -13.35 -5.21
CA GLU A 148 9.84 -12.78 -6.30
C GLU A 148 10.77 -11.66 -5.82
N ASN A 149 10.34 -10.89 -4.79
CA ASN A 149 11.09 -9.76 -4.25
C ASN A 149 11.33 -9.96 -2.77
N LEU A 150 12.58 -10.21 -2.39
CA LEU A 150 13.03 -10.15 -1.02
C LEU A 150 13.67 -8.78 -0.79
N ASP A 151 13.17 -8.05 0.19
CA ASP A 151 13.82 -6.82 0.65
C ASP A 151 14.98 -7.23 1.57
N ILE A 152 16.20 -7.29 0.99
CA ILE A 152 17.42 -7.71 1.66
C ILE A 152 18.29 -6.47 1.92
#